data_168b78743fdbb7c3427fdf1b09c513eb
#
_entry.id   168b78743fdbb7c3427fdf1b09c513eb
#
_cell.length_a   1.000
_cell.length_b   1.000
_cell.length_c   1.000
_cell.angle_alpha   90.00
_cell.angle_beta   90.00
_cell.angle_gamma   90.00
#
_symmetry.space_group_name_H-M   'P 1'
#
loop_
_entity.id
_entity.type
_entity.pdbx_description
1 polymer ?
#
loop_
_entity_poly.entity_id
_entity_poly.type
_entity_poly.pdbx_seq_one_letter_code
_entity_poly.pdbx_strand_id
1 'polypeptide(L)'
;MNRKEFLQDTFKGVLAALTIPYFSKLIHSEAAAETSGDKPQPPLERPELIAAAREIIEGQTYCALVTQDADGRPQIRTMNPFPPEDDMTVWIATSTQTRKAQNMRNNPNVTLYYANHAQATGYVAITGHAELVDDRAEMIKRKRAYWDQAFPGFKNLVLIKVTPERLDVINYKAGALNDPQTWRSPSVEFKKGS
;
A
#
# COMPACT_ATOMS: atom_id res chain seq x y z
N MET A 1 32.71 -19.11 27.21
CA MET A 1 32.37 -17.71 27.54
C MET A 1 30.92 -17.47 27.20
N ASN A 2 30.08 -17.28 28.19
CA ASN A 2 28.59 -17.22 28.05
C ASN A 2 28.18 -15.79 27.71
N ARG A 3 27.13 -15.64 26.89
CA ARG A 3 26.62 -14.36 26.40
C ARG A 3 26.26 -13.32 27.48
N LYS A 4 26.08 -13.77 28.72
CA LYS A 4 25.87 -12.90 29.90
C LYS A 4 27.17 -12.32 30.46
N GLU A 5 28.29 -12.98 30.31
CA GLU A 5 29.59 -12.48 30.80
C GLU A 5 30.18 -11.41 29.86
N PHE A 6 29.92 -11.53 28.56
CA PHE A 6 30.34 -10.53 27.57
C PHE A 6 29.69 -9.15 27.77
N LEU A 7 28.45 -9.11 28.27
CA LEU A 7 27.71 -7.85 28.50
C LEU A 7 28.07 -7.16 29.83
N GLN A 8 28.68 -7.88 30.78
CA GLN A 8 29.08 -7.29 32.06
C GLN A 8 30.47 -6.65 32.04
N ASP A 9 31.37 -7.11 31.17
CA ASP A 9 32.72 -6.56 31.07
C ASP A 9 32.81 -5.31 30.18
N THR A 10 31.86 -5.09 29.30
CA THR A 10 31.81 -3.89 28.43
C THR A 10 31.30 -2.64 29.19
N PHE A 11 30.72 -2.79 30.38
CA PHE A 11 30.14 -1.67 31.14
C PHE A 11 31.02 -1.12 32.27
N LYS A 12 32.20 -1.73 32.53
CA LYS A 12 33.09 -1.27 33.60
C LYS A 12 34.16 -0.27 33.22
N GLY A 13 34.22 0.12 31.95
CA GLY A 13 35.37 0.87 31.40
C GLY A 13 35.15 2.35 31.05
N VAL A 14 33.95 2.92 31.18
CA VAL A 14 33.70 4.34 30.81
C VAL A 14 32.80 5.02 31.87
N LEU A 15 33.36 5.23 33.05
CA LEU A 15 32.81 6.20 34.00
C LEU A 15 33.95 7.11 34.44
N ALA A 16 34.39 8.00 33.55
CA ALA A 16 35.27 9.12 33.87
C ALA A 16 34.77 10.37 33.16
N ALA A 17 34.11 11.21 33.94
CA ALA A 17 34.03 12.65 33.80
C ALA A 17 33.86 13.27 32.40
N LEU A 18 32.63 13.43 31.98
CA LEU A 18 32.23 14.59 31.20
C LEU A 18 30.98 15.19 31.87
N THR A 19 31.20 16.11 32.77
CA THR A 19 30.19 17.05 33.25
C THR A 19 29.82 17.98 32.11
N ILE A 20 28.80 17.63 31.38
CA ILE A 20 28.22 18.52 30.36
C ILE A 20 27.07 19.28 31.05
N PRO A 21 27.15 20.59 31.19
CA PRO A 21 26.09 21.40 31.82
C PRO A 21 24.86 21.58 30.90
N TYR A 22 24.66 20.70 29.95
CA TYR A 22 23.55 20.75 28.98
C TYR A 22 22.34 19.91 29.38
N PHE A 23 22.46 19.03 30.39
CA PHE A 23 21.37 18.14 30.77
C PHE A 23 20.34 18.75 31.72
N SER A 24 20.66 19.87 32.36
CA SER A 24 19.72 20.52 33.28
C SER A 24 18.66 21.39 32.61
N LYS A 25 18.80 21.68 31.31
CA LYS A 25 17.79 22.44 30.55
C LYS A 25 16.74 21.58 29.83
N LEU A 26 16.95 20.26 29.78
CA LEU A 26 15.98 19.35 29.13
C LEU A 26 14.90 18.82 30.10
N ILE A 27 15.07 19.01 31.41
CA ILE A 27 14.13 18.46 32.40
C ILE A 27 13.07 19.52 32.83
N HIS A 28 13.18 20.77 32.38
CA HIS A 28 12.22 21.82 32.69
C HIS A 28 11.47 22.39 31.49
N SER A 29 11.41 21.66 30.38
CA SER A 29 10.46 21.89 29.31
C SER A 29 9.38 20.79 29.28
N GLU A 30 8.88 20.43 30.47
CA GLU A 30 7.49 20.09 30.62
C GLU A 30 6.68 21.40 30.59
N ALA A 31 6.83 22.17 29.51
CA ALA A 31 5.76 23.02 29.07
C ALA A 31 4.59 22.09 28.80
N ALA A 32 3.57 22.23 29.66
CA ALA A 32 2.26 21.68 29.46
C ALA A 32 1.95 21.61 27.93
N ALA A 33 2.07 20.44 27.34
CA ALA A 33 1.25 20.09 26.24
C ALA A 33 -0.15 20.16 26.83
N GLU A 34 -0.79 21.33 26.69
CA GLU A 34 -2.22 21.42 26.80
C GLU A 34 -2.71 20.31 25.87
N THR A 35 -3.13 19.21 26.47
CA THR A 35 -4.03 18.27 25.86
C THR A 35 -5.28 19.09 25.55
N SER A 36 -5.26 19.77 24.41
CA SER A 36 -6.49 20.15 23.76
C SER A 36 -7.22 18.82 23.66
N GLY A 37 -8.31 18.71 24.43
CA GLY A 37 -9.15 17.55 24.47
C GLY A 37 -9.69 17.34 23.05
N ASP A 38 -8.88 16.64 22.25
CA ASP A 38 -9.22 16.30 20.89
C ASP A 38 -10.38 15.30 21.01
N LYS A 39 -11.59 15.83 20.84
CA LYS A 39 -12.77 14.99 20.76
C LYS A 39 -12.48 13.97 19.67
N PRO A 40 -12.70 12.67 19.89
CA PRO A 40 -12.49 11.66 18.87
C PRO A 40 -13.13 12.16 17.56
N GLN A 41 -12.32 12.36 16.54
CA GLN A 41 -12.87 12.72 15.23
C GLN A 41 -13.85 11.62 14.81
N PRO A 42 -15.03 11.98 14.28
CA PRO A 42 -15.94 10.98 13.77
C PRO A 42 -15.25 10.20 12.66
N PRO A 43 -15.55 8.90 12.50
CA PRO A 43 -15.02 8.10 11.41
C PRO A 43 -15.27 8.78 10.06
N LEU A 44 -14.29 8.74 9.15
CA LEU A 44 -14.43 9.28 7.81
C LEU A 44 -15.53 8.52 7.05
N GLU A 45 -16.34 9.28 6.33
CA GLU A 45 -17.36 8.73 5.46
C GLU A 45 -16.77 8.14 4.16
N ARG A 46 -17.56 7.33 3.45
CA ARG A 46 -17.12 6.67 2.21
C ARG A 46 -16.40 7.58 1.20
N PRO A 47 -16.91 8.77 0.83
CA PRO A 47 -16.23 9.66 -0.13
C PRO A 47 -14.87 10.14 0.38
N GLU A 48 -14.77 10.42 1.67
CA GLU A 48 -13.53 10.87 2.32
C GLU A 48 -12.49 9.75 2.36
N LEU A 49 -12.90 8.50 2.64
CA LEU A 49 -12.02 7.33 2.58
C LEU A 49 -11.49 7.08 1.16
N ILE A 50 -12.34 7.23 0.13
CA ILE A 50 -11.92 7.11 -1.27
C ILE A 50 -10.93 8.22 -1.63
N ALA A 51 -11.17 9.46 -1.19
CA ALA A 51 -10.24 10.58 -1.40
C ALA A 51 -8.89 10.33 -0.71
N ALA A 52 -8.91 9.86 0.55
CA ALA A 52 -7.71 9.49 1.31
C ALA A 52 -6.91 8.37 0.62
N ALA A 53 -7.61 7.39 0.03
CA ALA A 53 -6.99 6.32 -0.73
C ALA A 53 -6.36 6.82 -2.03
N ARG A 54 -7.03 7.69 -2.78
CA ARG A 54 -6.48 8.30 -4.00
C ARG A 54 -5.19 9.07 -3.73
N GLU A 55 -5.14 9.84 -2.64
CA GLU A 55 -3.92 10.57 -2.25
C GLU A 55 -2.72 9.62 -2.06
N ILE A 56 -2.91 8.48 -1.39
CA ILE A 56 -1.84 7.47 -1.25
C ILE A 56 -1.46 6.88 -2.61
N ILE A 57 -2.42 6.49 -3.44
CA ILE A 57 -2.20 5.85 -4.74
C ILE A 57 -1.46 6.78 -5.69
N GLU A 58 -1.87 8.04 -5.77
CA GLU A 58 -1.27 9.06 -6.65
C GLU A 58 0.19 9.34 -6.29
N GLY A 59 0.54 9.21 -5.02
CA GLY A 59 1.92 9.29 -4.55
C GLY A 59 2.81 8.09 -4.95
N GLN A 60 2.25 7.04 -5.59
CA GLN A 60 2.98 5.81 -5.92
C GLN A 60 2.99 5.54 -7.43
N THR A 61 4.18 5.40 -8.00
CA THR A 61 4.35 4.94 -9.41
C THR A 61 4.06 3.44 -9.56
N TYR A 62 4.26 2.67 -8.50
CA TYR A 62 4.16 1.22 -8.50
C TYR A 62 3.26 0.72 -7.37
N CYS A 63 2.68 -0.46 -7.60
CA CYS A 63 1.98 -1.22 -6.57
C CYS A 63 2.53 -2.64 -6.49
N ALA A 64 2.26 -3.33 -5.39
CA ALA A 64 2.38 -4.77 -5.31
C ALA A 64 1.07 -5.41 -5.80
N LEU A 65 1.16 -6.34 -6.76
CA LEU A 65 0.06 -7.20 -7.17
C LEU A 65 0.22 -8.56 -6.50
N VAL A 66 -0.76 -8.96 -5.74
CA VAL A 66 -0.86 -10.30 -5.12
C VAL A 66 -1.83 -11.15 -5.95
N THR A 67 -1.37 -12.33 -6.36
CA THR A 67 -2.19 -13.38 -6.99
C THR A 67 -1.94 -14.68 -6.27
N GLN A 68 -2.76 -15.71 -6.49
CA GLN A 68 -2.53 -17.06 -5.97
C GLN A 68 -2.07 -18.00 -7.10
N ASP A 69 -1.12 -18.88 -6.80
CA ASP A 69 -0.75 -19.96 -7.72
C ASP A 69 -1.74 -21.14 -7.64
N ALA A 70 -1.47 -22.21 -8.37
CA ALA A 70 -2.34 -23.39 -8.41
C ALA A 70 -2.48 -24.10 -7.05
N ASP A 71 -1.49 -23.93 -6.16
CA ASP A 71 -1.51 -24.50 -4.80
C ASP A 71 -2.16 -23.54 -3.78
N GLY A 72 -2.68 -22.38 -4.24
CA GLY A 72 -3.26 -21.34 -3.38
C GLY A 72 -2.23 -20.46 -2.68
N ARG A 73 -0.93 -20.60 -3.01
CA ARG A 73 0.11 -19.80 -2.38
C ARG A 73 0.14 -18.40 -2.96
N PRO A 74 0.26 -17.34 -2.12
CA PRO A 74 0.34 -15.97 -2.59
C PRO A 74 1.64 -15.74 -3.38
N GLN A 75 1.51 -15.06 -4.51
CA GLN A 75 2.58 -14.65 -5.38
C GLN A 75 2.56 -13.12 -5.49
N ILE A 76 3.64 -12.44 -5.11
CA ILE A 76 3.72 -10.98 -5.07
C ILE A 76 4.70 -10.47 -6.11
N ARG A 77 4.37 -9.38 -6.79
CA ARG A 77 5.24 -8.69 -7.74
C ARG A 77 4.92 -7.22 -7.89
N THR A 78 5.94 -6.42 -8.18
CA THR A 78 5.79 -5.00 -8.48
C THR A 78 5.18 -4.81 -9.87
N MET A 79 4.17 -3.95 -9.95
CA MET A 79 3.49 -3.57 -11.18
C MET A 79 3.43 -2.05 -11.31
N ASN A 80 3.34 -1.57 -12.55
CA ASN A 80 3.12 -0.16 -12.87
C ASN A 80 1.67 0.01 -13.37
N PRO A 81 0.71 0.29 -12.47
CA PRO A 81 -0.69 0.44 -12.81
C PRO A 81 -0.97 1.74 -13.57
N PHE A 82 -2.15 1.84 -14.16
CA PHE A 82 -2.74 3.11 -14.51
C PHE A 82 -3.43 3.73 -13.28
N PRO A 83 -3.63 5.05 -13.26
CA PRO A 83 -4.44 5.68 -12.21
C PRO A 83 -5.82 5.00 -12.13
N PRO A 84 -6.39 4.85 -10.91
CA PRO A 84 -7.72 4.30 -10.75
C PRO A 84 -8.79 5.14 -11.46
N GLU A 85 -9.75 4.48 -12.10
CA GLU A 85 -10.95 5.11 -12.63
C GLU A 85 -11.85 5.65 -11.48
N ASP A 86 -12.94 6.33 -11.80
CA ASP A 86 -13.79 6.96 -10.77
C ASP A 86 -14.40 5.94 -9.80
N ASP A 87 -14.68 4.74 -10.28
CA ASP A 87 -15.18 3.59 -9.51
C ASP A 87 -14.07 2.79 -8.80
N MET A 88 -12.84 3.29 -8.81
CA MET A 88 -11.62 2.63 -8.28
C MET A 88 -11.18 1.40 -9.08
N THR A 89 -11.70 1.17 -10.27
CA THR A 89 -11.17 0.16 -11.21
C THR A 89 -9.73 0.51 -11.60
N VAL A 90 -8.83 -0.48 -11.52
CA VAL A 90 -7.41 -0.31 -11.82
C VAL A 90 -7.01 -1.18 -13.02
N TRP A 91 -6.29 -0.56 -13.97
CA TRP A 91 -5.77 -1.25 -15.14
C TRP A 91 -4.26 -1.45 -15.06
N ILE A 92 -3.78 -2.60 -15.54
CA ILE A 92 -2.34 -2.94 -15.56
C ILE A 92 -2.03 -3.67 -16.85
N ALA A 93 -0.95 -3.30 -17.53
CA ALA A 93 -0.48 -4.02 -18.71
C ALA A 93 0.46 -5.16 -18.33
N THR A 94 0.32 -6.31 -19.01
CA THR A 94 1.23 -7.44 -18.85
C THR A 94 1.28 -8.31 -20.13
N SER A 95 2.14 -9.34 -20.12
CA SER A 95 2.14 -10.35 -21.18
C SER A 95 1.24 -11.54 -20.82
N THR A 96 0.52 -12.06 -21.80
CA THR A 96 -0.30 -13.28 -21.70
C THR A 96 0.51 -14.51 -21.25
N GLN A 97 1.83 -14.50 -21.45
CA GLN A 97 2.75 -15.60 -21.15
C GLN A 97 3.27 -15.60 -19.72
N THR A 98 2.91 -14.61 -18.91
CA THR A 98 3.41 -14.50 -17.54
C THR A 98 2.68 -15.43 -16.55
N ARG A 99 3.39 -15.88 -15.51
CA ARG A 99 2.78 -16.68 -14.43
C ARG A 99 1.58 -15.97 -13.78
N LYS A 100 1.63 -14.63 -13.63
CA LYS A 100 0.51 -13.87 -13.06
C LYS A 100 -0.75 -13.95 -13.94
N ALA A 101 -0.59 -13.90 -15.28
CA ALA A 101 -1.71 -14.09 -16.19
C ALA A 101 -2.31 -15.51 -16.07
N GLN A 102 -1.46 -16.53 -15.91
CA GLN A 102 -1.93 -17.89 -15.67
C GLN A 102 -2.62 -18.02 -14.30
N ASN A 103 -2.06 -17.42 -13.25
CA ASN A 103 -2.66 -17.43 -11.93
C ASN A 103 -4.08 -16.84 -11.94
N MET A 104 -4.26 -15.68 -12.60
CA MET A 104 -5.56 -15.01 -12.69
C MET A 104 -6.59 -15.74 -13.56
N ARG A 105 -6.16 -16.55 -14.54
CA ARG A 105 -7.08 -17.46 -15.25
C ARG A 105 -7.64 -18.55 -14.34
N ASN A 106 -6.83 -19.02 -13.38
CA ASN A 106 -7.21 -20.08 -12.44
C ASN A 106 -7.96 -19.51 -11.23
N ASN A 107 -7.50 -18.36 -10.71
CA ASN A 107 -8.10 -17.66 -9.59
C ASN A 107 -8.01 -16.15 -9.82
N PRO A 108 -9.12 -15.51 -10.18
CA PRO A 108 -9.15 -14.08 -10.48
C PRO A 108 -9.13 -13.16 -9.26
N ASN A 109 -9.17 -13.71 -8.05
CA ASN A 109 -9.09 -12.89 -6.84
C ASN A 109 -7.67 -12.35 -6.66
N VAL A 110 -7.56 -11.03 -6.55
CA VAL A 110 -6.27 -10.34 -6.45
C VAL A 110 -6.32 -9.25 -5.38
N THR A 111 -5.14 -8.82 -4.95
CA THR A 111 -5.00 -7.60 -4.14
C THR A 111 -3.94 -6.71 -4.76
N LEU A 112 -4.24 -5.42 -4.88
CA LEU A 112 -3.28 -4.37 -5.18
C LEU A 112 -2.94 -3.65 -3.89
N TYR A 113 -1.64 -3.50 -3.61
CA TYR A 113 -1.16 -2.83 -2.41
C TYR A 113 -0.25 -1.66 -2.77
N TYR A 114 -0.61 -0.48 -2.26
CA TYR A 114 0.13 0.77 -2.45
C TYR A 114 0.61 1.26 -1.10
N ALA A 115 1.89 1.56 -0.97
CA ALA A 115 2.45 2.14 0.25
C ALA A 115 3.78 2.84 -0.03
N ASN A 116 4.02 3.93 0.68
CA ASN A 116 5.33 4.54 0.79
C ASN A 116 5.98 4.09 2.10
N HIS A 117 6.70 2.98 2.05
CA HIS A 117 7.34 2.40 3.23
C HIS A 117 8.42 3.31 3.85
N ALA A 118 9.07 4.15 3.04
CA ALA A 118 10.14 5.03 3.52
C ALA A 118 9.59 6.20 4.37
N GLN A 119 8.40 6.68 4.03
CA GLN A 119 7.78 7.82 4.72
C GLN A 119 6.69 7.39 5.71
N ALA A 120 6.27 6.12 5.67
CA ALA A 120 5.22 5.56 6.52
C ALA A 120 3.92 6.40 6.55
N THR A 121 3.54 6.99 5.39
CA THR A 121 2.37 7.88 5.28
C THR A 121 1.04 7.15 5.37
N GLY A 122 1.06 5.85 5.23
CA GLY A 122 -0.11 4.97 5.20
C GLY A 122 -0.03 3.94 4.08
N TYR A 123 -1.16 3.30 3.80
CA TYR A 123 -1.29 2.32 2.71
C TYR A 123 -2.71 2.25 2.18
N VAL A 124 -2.84 1.68 0.99
CA VAL A 124 -4.11 1.26 0.41
C VAL A 124 -4.00 -0.18 -0.07
N ALA A 125 -4.96 -1.01 0.32
CA ALA A 125 -5.13 -2.36 -0.22
C ALA A 125 -6.47 -2.44 -0.95
N ILE A 126 -6.44 -2.70 -2.27
CA ILE A 126 -7.64 -2.93 -3.08
C ILE A 126 -7.73 -4.43 -3.35
N THR A 127 -8.67 -5.09 -2.70
CA THR A 127 -9.03 -6.48 -2.99
C THR A 127 -10.16 -6.50 -4.01
N GLY A 128 -10.06 -7.35 -5.02
CA GLY A 128 -11.06 -7.39 -6.07
C GLY A 128 -10.85 -8.51 -7.06
N HIS A 129 -11.61 -8.43 -8.13
CA HIS A 129 -11.64 -9.41 -9.21
C HIS A 129 -10.85 -8.92 -10.42
N ALA A 130 -9.92 -9.74 -10.90
CA ALA A 130 -9.10 -9.46 -12.08
C ALA A 130 -9.69 -10.13 -13.32
N GLU A 131 -9.87 -9.35 -14.36
CA GLU A 131 -10.21 -9.82 -15.72
C GLU A 131 -9.03 -9.59 -16.66
N LEU A 132 -8.71 -10.57 -17.49
CA LEU A 132 -7.73 -10.45 -18.56
C LEU A 132 -8.44 -9.97 -19.84
N VAL A 133 -8.24 -8.70 -20.19
CA VAL A 133 -8.90 -8.04 -21.32
C VAL A 133 -7.96 -7.98 -22.51
N ASP A 134 -8.28 -8.73 -23.54
CA ASP A 134 -7.61 -8.71 -24.85
C ASP A 134 -8.45 -7.89 -25.83
N ASP A 135 -8.56 -6.59 -25.55
CA ASP A 135 -9.30 -5.63 -26.37
C ASP A 135 -8.35 -4.58 -26.95
N ARG A 136 -8.31 -4.51 -28.28
CA ARG A 136 -7.40 -3.59 -28.97
C ARG A 136 -7.75 -2.13 -28.77
N ALA A 137 -9.02 -1.77 -28.64
CA ALA A 137 -9.42 -0.38 -28.40
C ALA A 137 -8.98 0.08 -27.00
N GLU A 138 -9.16 -0.78 -25.99
CA GLU A 138 -8.67 -0.51 -24.64
C GLU A 138 -7.14 -0.44 -24.56
N MET A 139 -6.43 -1.28 -25.33
CA MET A 139 -4.97 -1.20 -25.43
C MET A 139 -4.50 0.11 -26.07
N ILE A 140 -5.17 0.55 -27.15
CA ILE A 140 -4.84 1.82 -27.82
C ILE A 140 -5.10 3.00 -26.89
N LYS A 141 -6.23 3.03 -26.19
CA LYS A 141 -6.62 4.07 -25.25
C LYS A 141 -5.58 4.25 -24.13
N ARG A 142 -4.95 3.14 -23.68
CA ARG A 142 -3.98 3.10 -22.57
C ARG A 142 -2.54 2.98 -23.02
N LYS A 143 -2.26 3.12 -24.33
CA LYS A 143 -0.92 2.90 -24.88
C LYS A 143 0.13 3.75 -24.18
N ARG A 144 1.23 3.12 -23.77
CA ARG A 144 2.44 3.76 -23.28
C ARG A 144 3.55 3.67 -24.33
N ALA A 145 4.43 4.68 -24.39
CA ALA A 145 5.48 4.79 -25.42
C ALA A 145 6.36 3.53 -25.53
N TYR A 146 6.73 2.93 -24.39
CA TYR A 146 7.59 1.73 -24.38
C TYR A 146 6.91 0.47 -24.94
N TRP A 147 5.58 0.47 -25.14
CA TRP A 147 4.87 -0.71 -25.65
C TRP A 147 5.23 -1.04 -27.10
N ASP A 148 5.62 -0.07 -27.91
CA ASP A 148 6.04 -0.31 -29.29
C ASP A 148 7.28 -1.22 -29.34
N GLN A 149 8.16 -1.11 -28.32
CA GLN A 149 9.33 -1.97 -28.19
C GLN A 149 9.02 -3.27 -27.45
N ALA A 150 8.29 -3.19 -26.32
CA ALA A 150 8.01 -4.35 -25.46
C ALA A 150 6.96 -5.30 -26.04
N PHE A 151 6.00 -4.76 -26.79
CA PHE A 151 4.86 -5.49 -27.36
C PHE A 151 4.58 -5.05 -28.81
N PRO A 152 5.48 -5.33 -29.78
CA PRO A 152 5.32 -4.89 -31.15
C PRO A 152 3.95 -5.34 -31.72
N GLY A 153 3.15 -4.37 -32.20
CA GLY A 153 1.80 -4.63 -32.69
C GLY A 153 0.82 -5.17 -31.64
N PHE A 154 1.13 -4.97 -30.35
CA PHE A 154 0.43 -5.53 -29.16
C PHE A 154 0.52 -7.06 -29.04
N LYS A 155 1.49 -7.68 -29.70
CA LYS A 155 1.70 -9.14 -29.63
C LYS A 155 1.94 -9.57 -28.18
N ASN A 156 1.17 -10.56 -27.73
CA ASN A 156 1.21 -11.09 -26.35
C ASN A 156 0.87 -10.06 -25.25
N LEU A 157 0.45 -8.85 -25.57
CA LEU A 157 -0.06 -7.90 -24.58
C LEU A 157 -1.45 -8.32 -24.13
N VAL A 158 -1.73 -8.13 -22.85
CA VAL A 158 -3.06 -8.22 -22.27
C VAL A 158 -3.17 -7.17 -21.17
N LEU A 159 -4.36 -6.61 -20.99
CA LEU A 159 -4.66 -5.74 -19.87
C LEU A 159 -5.28 -6.56 -18.73
N ILE A 160 -4.85 -6.28 -17.53
CA ILE A 160 -5.51 -6.74 -16.31
C ILE A 160 -6.45 -5.61 -15.87
N LYS A 161 -7.75 -5.86 -15.84
CA LYS A 161 -8.75 -4.98 -15.25
C LYS A 161 -9.08 -5.52 -13.87
N VAL A 162 -8.80 -4.74 -12.83
CA VAL A 162 -9.12 -5.08 -11.44
C VAL A 162 -10.33 -4.28 -11.02
N THR A 163 -11.47 -4.95 -10.89
CA THR A 163 -12.71 -4.37 -10.34
C THR A 163 -12.67 -4.51 -8.83
N PRO A 164 -12.75 -3.42 -8.05
CA PRO A 164 -12.65 -3.47 -6.61
C PRO A 164 -13.90 -4.12 -5.98
N GLU A 165 -13.69 -4.95 -4.97
CA GLU A 165 -14.73 -5.46 -4.08
C GLU A 165 -14.62 -4.80 -2.71
N ARG A 166 -13.39 -4.55 -2.27
CA ARG A 166 -13.08 -3.90 -1.00
C ARG A 166 -11.80 -3.08 -1.11
N LEU A 167 -11.80 -1.96 -0.42
CA LEU A 167 -10.64 -1.09 -0.23
C LEU A 167 -10.42 -0.88 1.26
N ASP A 168 -9.22 -1.19 1.74
CA ASP A 168 -8.75 -0.84 3.08
C ASP A 168 -7.75 0.31 2.95
N VAL A 169 -7.87 1.34 3.79
CA VAL A 169 -7.02 2.53 3.71
C VAL A 169 -6.54 2.98 5.09
N ILE A 170 -5.26 3.27 5.17
CA ILE A 170 -4.67 4.10 6.22
C ILE A 170 -4.01 5.29 5.54
N ASN A 171 -4.37 6.49 5.97
CA ASN A 171 -3.72 7.73 5.56
C ASN A 171 -3.66 8.66 6.77
N TYR A 172 -2.49 8.72 7.40
CA TYR A 172 -2.29 9.50 8.62
C TYR A 172 -2.54 11.00 8.41
N LYS A 173 -2.22 11.52 7.23
CA LYS A 173 -2.41 12.93 6.89
C LYS A 173 -3.89 13.29 6.70
N ALA A 174 -4.66 12.39 6.08
CA ALA A 174 -6.08 12.57 5.85
C ALA A 174 -6.96 12.18 7.05
N GLY A 175 -6.37 11.66 8.14
CA GLY A 175 -7.13 11.21 9.30
C GLY A 175 -7.82 9.85 9.13
N ALA A 176 -7.50 9.08 8.08
CA ALA A 176 -7.95 7.70 7.92
C ALA A 176 -7.08 6.80 8.82
N LEU A 177 -7.51 6.60 10.04
CA LEU A 177 -6.77 5.91 11.09
C LEU A 177 -7.43 4.58 11.45
N ASN A 178 -6.65 3.67 12.02
CA ASN A 178 -7.17 2.43 12.60
C ASN A 178 -8.18 2.73 13.72
N ASP A 179 -9.18 1.88 13.82
CA ASP A 179 -10.03 1.83 14.99
C ASP A 179 -9.19 1.57 16.25
N PRO A 180 -9.28 2.42 17.28
CA PRO A 180 -8.37 2.35 18.43
C PRO A 180 -8.57 1.11 19.32
N GLN A 181 -9.71 0.42 19.22
CA GLN A 181 -10.02 -0.76 20.00
C GLN A 181 -9.67 -2.05 19.26
N THR A 182 -9.97 -2.10 17.97
CA THR A 182 -9.84 -3.33 17.16
C THR A 182 -8.61 -3.32 16.26
N TRP A 183 -7.96 -2.18 16.09
CA TRP A 183 -6.83 -1.94 15.17
C TRP A 183 -7.18 -2.21 13.71
N ARG A 184 -8.45 -2.32 13.38
CA ARG A 184 -8.89 -2.49 12.00
C ARG A 184 -8.77 -1.18 11.24
N SER A 185 -8.24 -1.26 10.02
CA SER A 185 -8.25 -0.13 9.10
C SER A 185 -9.65 0.19 8.63
N PRO A 186 -9.97 1.46 8.39
CA PRO A 186 -11.18 1.84 7.70
C PRO A 186 -11.28 1.16 6.35
N SER A 187 -12.48 0.81 5.93
CA SER A 187 -12.71 0.12 4.67
C SER A 187 -13.93 0.63 3.93
N VAL A 188 -13.88 0.44 2.61
CA VAL A 188 -14.98 0.73 1.69
C VAL A 188 -15.32 -0.55 0.94
N GLU A 189 -16.56 -1.00 1.08
CA GLU A 189 -17.07 -2.12 0.29
C GLU A 189 -17.67 -1.59 -1.02
N PHE A 190 -17.39 -2.28 -2.13
CA PHE A 190 -17.98 -2.00 -3.43
C PHE A 190 -19.06 -3.02 -3.72
N LYS A 191 -20.18 -2.58 -4.31
CA LYS A 191 -21.23 -3.51 -4.71
C LYS A 191 -20.67 -4.41 -5.81
N LYS A 192 -20.83 -5.72 -5.66
CA LYS A 192 -20.56 -6.65 -6.77
C LYS A 192 -21.44 -6.22 -7.95
N GLY A 193 -20.81 -5.97 -9.10
CA GLY A 193 -21.55 -5.70 -10.32
C GLY A 193 -22.52 -6.85 -10.58
N SER A 194 -23.78 -6.53 -10.71
CA SER A 194 -24.84 -7.46 -11.11
C SER A 194 -24.69 -7.85 -12.58
#